data_1c042ed95996b3bc9780a9a886512b5c
#
_entry.id   1c042ed95996b3bc9780a9a886512b5c
#
_cell.length_a   1.000
_cell.length_b   1.000
_cell.length_c   1.000
_cell.angle_alpha   90.00
_cell.angle_beta   90.00
_cell.angle_gamma   90.00
#
_symmetry.space_group_name_H-M   'P 1'
#
loop_
_entity.id
_entity.type
_entity.pdbx_description
1 polymer ?
#
loop_
_entity_poly.entity_id
_entity_poly.type
_entity_poly.pdbx_seq_one_letter_code
_entity_poly.pdbx_strand_id
1 'polypeptide(L)'
;DALAFGFPCNDFSVVGEQKGIDGVYGPLYSYGVQVLKLYRPRWFLAENVGGLRNANEGKAFSLILNAMREAGYKLYPNLYKFETYGVPQARHRIIIVGIRDDIDLEFKIPSNAPYASVDNSCRTAIEVPPIPADAANNELTVQSPTVVERLKYIKPGQNAFTADLPEELMLNVKGAKISQIYKRLDPDKPSYTVT
;
A
#
# COMPACT_ATOMS: atom_id res chain seq x y z
N ASP A 1 -12.88 -23.83 2.30
CA ASP A 1 -11.69 -23.57 1.51
C ASP A 1 -11.69 -22.13 1.03
N ALA A 2 -10.53 -21.48 1.06
CA ALA A 2 -10.33 -20.08 0.70
C ALA A 2 -9.06 -19.90 -0.12
N LEU A 3 -8.98 -18.83 -0.92
CA LEU A 3 -7.78 -18.37 -1.60
C LEU A 3 -7.50 -16.92 -1.21
N ALA A 4 -6.27 -16.61 -0.82
CA ALA A 4 -5.80 -15.24 -0.71
C ALA A 4 -4.62 -15.04 -1.66
N PHE A 5 -4.62 -13.95 -2.45
CA PHE A 5 -3.54 -13.65 -3.37
C PHE A 5 -3.40 -12.16 -3.63
N GLY A 6 -2.18 -11.74 -3.88
CA GLY A 6 -1.87 -10.44 -4.48
C GLY A 6 -1.31 -10.66 -5.89
N PHE A 7 -1.48 -9.70 -6.77
CA PHE A 7 -0.86 -9.73 -8.09
C PHE A 7 0.03 -8.49 -8.28
N PRO A 8 1.05 -8.54 -9.14
CA PRO A 8 2.00 -7.43 -9.30
C PRO A 8 1.31 -6.12 -9.64
N CYS A 9 1.80 -5.04 -9.01
CA CYS A 9 1.25 -3.70 -9.12
C CYS A 9 2.11 -2.74 -9.96
N ASN A 10 3.24 -3.21 -10.51
CA ASN A 10 4.24 -2.35 -11.14
C ASN A 10 3.64 -1.50 -12.28
N ASP A 11 2.73 -2.08 -13.05
CA ASP A 11 2.06 -1.39 -14.15
C ASP A 11 0.82 -0.58 -13.70
N PHE A 12 0.39 -0.72 -12.44
CA PHE A 12 -0.78 -0.03 -11.87
C PHE A 12 -0.41 0.98 -10.78
N SER A 13 0.85 0.98 -10.32
CA SER A 13 1.32 1.86 -9.24
C SER A 13 1.55 3.29 -9.74
N VAL A 14 1.24 4.27 -8.90
CA VAL A 14 1.54 5.70 -9.16
C VAL A 14 3.04 5.95 -9.28
N VAL A 15 3.88 5.11 -8.68
CA VAL A 15 5.36 5.19 -8.72
C VAL A 15 5.94 4.34 -9.86
N GLY A 16 5.16 3.40 -10.43
CA GLY A 16 5.58 2.52 -11.51
C GLY A 16 5.37 3.13 -12.90
N GLU A 17 5.58 2.31 -13.95
CA GLU A 17 5.49 2.74 -15.35
C GLU A 17 4.08 3.08 -15.84
N GLN A 18 3.05 2.79 -15.03
CA GLN A 18 1.62 3.06 -15.29
C GLN A 18 1.09 2.49 -16.62
N LYS A 19 1.71 1.43 -17.13
CA LYS A 19 1.32 0.78 -18.40
C LYS A 19 0.01 -0.01 -18.29
N GLY A 20 -0.50 -0.21 -17.08
CA GLY A 20 -1.76 -0.90 -16.84
C GLY A 20 -1.73 -2.34 -17.33
N ILE A 21 -2.78 -2.75 -18.08
CA ILE A 21 -2.90 -4.11 -18.65
C ILE A 21 -1.91 -4.36 -19.78
N ASP A 22 -1.49 -3.33 -20.48
CA ASP A 22 -0.55 -3.44 -21.61
C ASP A 22 0.92 -3.60 -21.15
N GLY A 23 1.18 -3.50 -19.84
CA GLY A 23 2.49 -3.76 -19.25
C GLY A 23 2.80 -5.25 -19.12
N VAL A 24 4.07 -5.58 -18.90
CA VAL A 24 4.55 -6.97 -18.75
C VAL A 24 3.86 -7.71 -17.58
N TYR A 25 3.52 -7.00 -16.52
CA TYR A 25 2.88 -7.55 -15.31
C TYR A 25 1.35 -7.38 -15.31
N GLY A 26 0.81 -6.60 -16.24
CA GLY A 26 -0.63 -6.34 -16.33
C GLY A 26 -1.48 -7.61 -16.42
N PRO A 27 -1.13 -8.60 -17.24
CA PRO A 27 -1.91 -9.85 -17.38
C PRO A 27 -1.80 -10.82 -16.21
N LEU A 28 -0.88 -10.62 -15.24
CA LEU A 28 -0.59 -11.62 -14.20
C LEU A 28 -1.74 -11.88 -13.23
N TYR A 29 -2.74 -10.98 -13.15
CA TYR A 29 -3.97 -11.26 -12.41
C TYR A 29 -4.71 -12.51 -12.95
N SER A 30 -4.50 -12.85 -14.24
CA SER A 30 -5.15 -13.99 -14.88
C SER A 30 -4.79 -15.33 -14.24
N TYR A 31 -3.59 -15.47 -13.66
CA TYR A 31 -3.20 -16.67 -12.91
C TYR A 31 -4.07 -16.86 -11.67
N GLY A 32 -4.36 -15.78 -10.92
CA GLY A 32 -5.32 -15.84 -9.83
C GLY A 32 -6.70 -16.27 -10.31
N VAL A 33 -7.18 -15.71 -11.43
CA VAL A 33 -8.47 -16.11 -12.05
C VAL A 33 -8.46 -17.57 -12.50
N GLN A 34 -7.35 -18.08 -13.05
CA GLN A 34 -7.23 -19.51 -13.41
C GLN A 34 -7.36 -20.41 -12.19
N VAL A 35 -6.71 -20.05 -11.08
CA VAL A 35 -6.85 -20.79 -9.80
C VAL A 35 -8.29 -20.77 -9.30
N LEU A 36 -8.98 -19.62 -9.39
CA LEU A 36 -10.41 -19.52 -9.04
C LEU A 36 -11.28 -20.47 -9.89
N LYS A 37 -11.06 -20.53 -11.20
CA LYS A 37 -11.80 -21.42 -12.12
C LYS A 37 -11.51 -22.88 -11.85
N LEU A 38 -10.24 -23.24 -11.57
CA LEU A 38 -9.83 -24.64 -11.41
C LEU A 38 -10.23 -25.22 -10.05
N TYR A 39 -9.95 -24.50 -8.97
CA TYR A 39 -10.14 -25.02 -7.61
C TYR A 39 -11.46 -24.58 -6.96
N ARG A 40 -12.13 -23.57 -7.51
CA ARG A 40 -13.43 -23.06 -7.06
C ARG A 40 -13.54 -22.88 -5.54
N PRO A 41 -12.60 -22.16 -4.87
CA PRO A 41 -12.69 -21.92 -3.44
C PRO A 41 -14.03 -21.28 -3.06
N ARG A 42 -14.52 -21.51 -1.85
CA ARG A 42 -15.80 -20.94 -1.39
C ARG A 42 -15.78 -19.42 -1.35
N TRP A 43 -14.62 -18.86 -1.05
CA TRP A 43 -14.38 -17.42 -1.08
C TRP A 43 -12.91 -17.13 -1.38
N PHE A 44 -12.64 -15.92 -1.83
CA PHE A 44 -11.27 -15.45 -2.02
C PHE A 44 -11.10 -14.01 -1.56
N LEU A 45 -9.85 -13.63 -1.31
CA LEU A 45 -9.40 -12.27 -1.08
C LEU A 45 -8.27 -11.97 -2.08
N ALA A 46 -8.48 -10.94 -2.93
CA ALA A 46 -7.43 -10.42 -3.82
C ALA A 46 -7.04 -9.01 -3.39
N GLU A 47 -5.72 -8.75 -3.29
CA GLU A 47 -5.19 -7.45 -2.84
C GLU A 47 -4.39 -6.79 -3.96
N ASN A 48 -4.52 -5.45 -4.04
CA ASN A 48 -3.67 -4.63 -4.89
C ASN A 48 -3.57 -3.19 -4.36
N VAL A 49 -2.68 -2.39 -4.94
CA VAL A 49 -2.52 -0.97 -4.60
C VAL A 49 -3.76 -0.15 -4.98
N GLY A 50 -4.01 0.93 -4.23
CA GLY A 50 -5.15 1.82 -4.49
C GLY A 50 -5.18 2.42 -5.90
N GLY A 51 -4.02 2.60 -6.53
CA GLY A 51 -3.89 3.13 -7.90
C GLY A 51 -4.55 2.28 -8.99
N LEU A 52 -4.74 0.97 -8.75
CA LEU A 52 -5.43 0.07 -9.69
C LEU A 52 -6.82 0.58 -10.10
N ARG A 53 -7.54 1.23 -9.19
CA ARG A 53 -8.90 1.73 -9.46
C ARG A 53 -8.96 2.74 -10.61
N ASN A 54 -7.89 3.54 -10.77
CA ASN A 54 -7.82 4.62 -11.75
C ASN A 54 -6.91 4.29 -12.94
N ALA A 55 -6.24 3.12 -12.91
CA ALA A 55 -5.35 2.69 -13.98
C ALA A 55 -6.10 2.56 -15.31
N ASN A 56 -5.56 3.12 -16.39
CA ASN A 56 -6.16 3.16 -17.72
C ASN A 56 -7.64 3.63 -17.67
N GLU A 57 -7.90 4.76 -17.01
CA GLU A 57 -9.26 5.31 -16.86
C GLU A 57 -10.27 4.33 -16.22
N GLY A 58 -9.80 3.43 -15.35
CA GLY A 58 -10.59 2.40 -14.70
C GLY A 58 -10.87 1.15 -15.55
N LYS A 59 -10.42 1.11 -16.80
CA LYS A 59 -10.63 -0.03 -17.69
C LYS A 59 -9.96 -1.30 -17.18
N ALA A 60 -8.72 -1.18 -16.66
CA ALA A 60 -7.97 -2.28 -16.08
C ALA A 60 -8.73 -2.93 -14.92
N PHE A 61 -9.22 -2.12 -14.00
CA PHE A 61 -9.97 -2.59 -12.85
C PHE A 61 -11.27 -3.30 -13.25
N SER A 62 -12.01 -2.71 -14.19
CA SER A 62 -13.27 -3.29 -14.71
C SER A 62 -13.03 -4.66 -15.37
N LEU A 63 -11.95 -4.81 -16.15
CA LEU A 63 -11.60 -6.07 -16.81
C LEU A 63 -11.26 -7.16 -15.79
N ILE A 64 -10.48 -6.83 -14.76
CA ILE A 64 -10.14 -7.75 -13.66
C ILE A 64 -11.42 -8.22 -12.93
N LEU A 65 -12.30 -7.28 -12.57
CA LEU A 65 -13.57 -7.61 -11.92
C LEU A 65 -14.44 -8.50 -12.78
N ASN A 66 -14.54 -8.23 -14.09
CA ASN A 66 -15.32 -9.06 -15.01
C ASN A 66 -14.77 -10.48 -15.10
N ALA A 67 -13.45 -10.65 -15.23
CA ALA A 67 -12.82 -11.96 -15.25
C ALA A 67 -13.09 -12.79 -13.98
N MET A 68 -13.12 -12.12 -12.81
CA MET A 68 -13.46 -12.79 -11.54
C MET A 68 -14.95 -13.14 -11.44
N ARG A 69 -15.87 -12.27 -11.98
CA ARG A 69 -17.29 -12.60 -12.06
C ARG A 69 -17.55 -13.78 -12.99
N GLU A 70 -16.92 -13.81 -14.16
CA GLU A 70 -16.99 -14.92 -15.10
C GLU A 70 -16.43 -16.24 -14.54
N ALA A 71 -15.57 -16.17 -13.52
CA ALA A 71 -15.12 -17.33 -12.76
C ALA A 71 -16.18 -17.87 -11.78
N GLY A 72 -17.34 -17.21 -11.64
CA GLY A 72 -18.48 -17.64 -10.81
C GLY A 72 -18.45 -17.08 -9.38
N TYR A 73 -18.16 -15.77 -9.23
CA TYR A 73 -18.09 -15.11 -7.92
C TYR A 73 -18.88 -13.81 -7.86
N LYS A 74 -19.63 -13.62 -6.79
CA LYS A 74 -20.14 -12.32 -6.34
C LYS A 74 -18.98 -11.53 -5.74
N LEU A 75 -18.76 -10.27 -6.17
CA LEU A 75 -17.58 -9.49 -5.79
C LEU A 75 -17.94 -8.30 -4.92
N TYR A 76 -17.09 -8.05 -3.91
CA TYR A 76 -17.18 -6.94 -2.97
C TYR A 76 -15.85 -6.15 -2.97
N PRO A 77 -15.58 -5.35 -4.01
CA PRO A 77 -14.38 -4.55 -4.09
C PRO A 77 -14.50 -3.31 -3.20
N ASN A 78 -13.47 -3.02 -2.41
CA ASN A 78 -13.41 -1.81 -1.60
C ASN A 78 -11.99 -1.23 -1.51
N LEU A 79 -11.89 0.09 -1.46
CA LEU A 79 -10.64 0.79 -1.18
C LEU A 79 -10.51 1.01 0.33
N TYR A 80 -9.61 0.28 0.94
CA TYR A 80 -9.27 0.44 2.35
C TYR A 80 -8.17 1.48 2.53
N LYS A 81 -8.45 2.47 3.36
CA LYS A 81 -7.47 3.42 3.90
C LYS A 81 -7.17 2.97 5.33
N PHE A 82 -6.09 2.22 5.50
CA PHE A 82 -5.84 1.52 6.77
C PHE A 82 -5.69 2.46 7.96
N GLU A 83 -5.27 3.71 7.74
CA GLU A 83 -5.24 4.73 8.77
C GLU A 83 -6.63 5.01 9.37
N THR A 84 -7.71 4.82 8.61
CA THR A 84 -9.07 4.99 9.14
C THR A 84 -9.53 3.79 9.98
N TYR A 85 -8.76 2.71 9.99
CA TYR A 85 -8.98 1.53 10.82
C TYR A 85 -8.00 1.44 12.00
N GLY A 86 -7.41 2.57 12.41
CA GLY A 86 -6.51 2.65 13.56
C GLY A 86 -5.08 2.19 13.29
N VAL A 87 -4.72 1.90 12.02
CA VAL A 87 -3.34 1.55 11.66
C VAL A 87 -2.49 2.82 11.57
N PRO A 88 -1.30 2.89 12.20
CA PRO A 88 -0.44 4.07 12.20
C PRO A 88 0.33 4.24 10.88
N GLN A 89 -0.31 3.91 9.77
CA GLN A 89 0.25 4.03 8.41
C GLN A 89 -0.84 4.39 7.40
N ALA A 90 -0.62 5.46 6.63
CA ALA A 90 -1.42 5.83 5.48
C ALA A 90 -1.15 4.86 4.32
N ARG A 91 -1.77 3.67 4.40
CA ARG A 91 -1.65 2.59 3.43
C ARG A 91 -2.98 2.35 2.75
N HIS A 92 -3.06 2.65 1.47
CA HIS A 92 -4.28 2.48 0.68
C HIS A 92 -4.18 1.24 -0.18
N ARG A 93 -5.17 0.33 -0.04
CA ARG A 93 -5.24 -0.91 -0.79
C ARG A 93 -6.65 -1.19 -1.27
N ILE A 94 -6.76 -1.67 -2.51
CA ILE A 94 -7.98 -2.31 -2.98
C ILE A 94 -7.95 -3.75 -2.49
N ILE A 95 -9.01 -4.14 -1.79
CA ILE A 95 -9.27 -5.54 -1.46
C ILE A 95 -10.56 -5.93 -2.15
N ILE A 96 -10.52 -7.02 -2.89
CA ILE A 96 -11.66 -7.63 -3.55
C ILE A 96 -11.96 -8.93 -2.81
N VAL A 97 -13.07 -8.97 -2.10
CA VAL A 97 -13.58 -10.22 -1.56
C VAL A 97 -14.56 -10.82 -2.59
N GLY A 98 -14.37 -12.08 -2.93
CA GLY A 98 -15.27 -12.82 -3.78
C GLY A 98 -15.91 -13.99 -3.04
N ILE A 99 -17.23 -14.09 -3.08
CA ILE A 99 -18.01 -15.22 -2.56
C ILE A 99 -18.53 -15.99 -3.77
N ARG A 100 -18.33 -17.31 -3.80
CA ARG A 100 -18.79 -18.15 -4.91
C ARG A 100 -20.31 -18.06 -5.06
N ASP A 101 -20.79 -17.99 -6.31
CA ASP A 101 -22.18 -17.64 -6.64
C ASP A 101 -23.23 -18.61 -6.07
N ASP A 102 -22.85 -19.89 -5.86
CA ASP A 102 -23.71 -20.91 -5.27
C ASP A 102 -23.84 -20.80 -3.74
N ILE A 103 -23.14 -19.86 -3.12
CA ILE A 103 -23.19 -19.62 -1.67
C ILE A 103 -24.12 -18.44 -1.41
N ASP A 104 -25.16 -18.66 -0.63
CA ASP A 104 -26.07 -17.60 -0.18
C ASP A 104 -25.48 -16.87 1.02
N LEU A 105 -24.46 -16.07 0.74
CA LEU A 105 -23.77 -15.21 1.71
C LEU A 105 -23.40 -13.89 1.04
N GLU A 106 -23.54 -12.80 1.79
CA GLU A 106 -23.05 -11.50 1.42
C GLU A 106 -21.89 -11.07 2.34
N PHE A 107 -20.82 -10.53 1.74
CA PHE A 107 -19.74 -9.93 2.51
C PHE A 107 -20.10 -8.49 2.86
N LYS A 108 -20.10 -8.18 4.16
CA LYS A 108 -20.26 -6.80 4.65
C LYS A 108 -18.89 -6.17 4.88
N ILE A 109 -18.64 -5.05 4.20
CA ILE A 109 -17.40 -4.28 4.38
C ILE A 109 -17.34 -3.80 5.84
N PRO A 110 -16.26 -4.12 6.58
CA PRO A 110 -16.10 -3.69 7.96
C PRO A 110 -16.20 -2.16 8.10
N SER A 111 -16.93 -1.69 9.09
CA SER A 111 -17.01 -0.27 9.42
C SER A 111 -15.71 0.21 10.09
N ASN A 112 -15.25 1.40 9.74
CA ASN A 112 -14.14 2.06 10.41
C ASN A 112 -14.60 2.93 11.62
N ALA A 113 -15.90 3.05 11.86
CA ALA A 113 -16.45 3.84 12.96
C ALA A 113 -15.88 3.49 14.35
N PRO A 114 -15.62 2.20 14.70
CA PRO A 114 -15.01 1.86 15.99
C PRO A 114 -13.61 2.44 16.21
N TYR A 115 -12.93 2.87 15.14
CA TYR A 115 -11.56 3.37 15.18
C TYR A 115 -11.48 4.90 15.06
N ALA A 116 -12.60 5.61 14.99
CA ALA A 116 -12.63 7.06 14.72
C ALA A 116 -11.92 7.90 15.80
N SER A 117 -11.82 7.40 17.02
CA SER A 117 -11.13 8.07 18.15
C SER A 117 -9.73 7.52 18.45
N VAL A 118 -9.24 6.55 17.65
CA VAL A 118 -7.92 5.98 17.87
C VAL A 118 -6.85 6.96 17.37
N ASP A 119 -5.91 7.32 18.26
CA ASP A 119 -4.72 8.04 17.85
C ASP A 119 -3.77 7.07 17.13
N ASN A 120 -3.69 7.20 15.82
CA ASN A 120 -2.86 6.40 14.94
C ASN A 120 -1.62 7.16 14.45
N SER A 121 -1.17 8.15 15.21
CA SER A 121 0.04 8.89 14.92
C SER A 121 1.30 8.04 15.05
N CYS A 122 2.37 8.42 14.34
CA CYS A 122 3.68 7.79 14.48
C CYS A 122 4.18 7.87 15.93
N ARG A 123 3.95 9.00 16.59
CA ARG A 123 4.35 9.22 17.99
C ARG A 123 3.76 8.14 18.90
N THR A 124 2.45 7.98 18.86
CA THR A 124 1.75 6.97 19.68
C THR A 124 2.23 5.57 19.36
N ALA A 125 2.44 5.25 18.10
CA ALA A 125 2.85 3.90 17.69
C ALA A 125 4.30 3.55 18.06
N ILE A 126 5.20 4.52 18.18
CA ILE A 126 6.65 4.29 18.39
C ILE A 126 7.08 4.63 19.81
N GLU A 127 6.44 5.64 20.43
CA GLU A 127 6.87 6.21 21.72
C GLU A 127 5.94 5.82 22.89
N VAL A 128 4.77 5.18 22.62
CA VAL A 128 3.78 4.89 23.67
C VAL A 128 3.26 3.45 23.58
N PRO A 129 3.82 2.52 24.38
CA PRO A 129 5.03 2.63 25.20
C PRO A 129 6.28 2.75 24.31
N PRO A 130 7.38 3.35 24.81
CA PRO A 130 8.59 3.46 24.02
C PRO A 130 9.15 2.07 23.69
N ILE A 131 9.64 1.91 22.46
CA ILE A 131 10.26 0.66 22.02
C ILE A 131 11.58 0.49 22.77
N PRO A 132 11.81 -0.64 23.49
CA PRO A 132 13.08 -0.90 24.16
C PRO A 132 14.26 -0.88 23.16
N ALA A 133 15.41 -0.38 23.60
CA ALA A 133 16.59 -0.29 22.75
C ALA A 133 17.10 -1.68 22.27
N ASP A 134 16.84 -2.71 23.05
CA ASP A 134 17.17 -4.11 22.77
C ASP A 134 16.04 -4.91 22.13
N ALA A 135 14.96 -4.25 21.71
CA ALA A 135 13.88 -4.93 21.00
C ALA A 135 14.39 -5.55 19.69
N ALA A 136 13.87 -6.72 19.36
CA ALA A 136 14.21 -7.41 18.11
C ALA A 136 13.87 -6.54 16.89
N ASN A 137 14.75 -6.51 15.89
CA ASN A 137 14.65 -5.70 14.66
C ASN A 137 14.63 -4.17 14.92
N ASN A 138 15.24 -3.72 16.02
CA ASN A 138 15.39 -2.30 16.36
C ASN A 138 16.83 -1.80 16.17
N GLU A 139 17.62 -2.49 15.37
CA GLU A 139 19.01 -2.12 15.08
C GLU A 139 19.05 -0.83 14.24
N LEU A 140 19.93 0.09 14.63
CA LEU A 140 20.13 1.31 13.88
C LEU A 140 20.87 1.04 12.57
N THR A 141 20.34 1.54 11.47
CA THR A 141 21.00 1.48 10.16
C THR A 141 22.27 2.34 10.18
N VAL A 142 23.40 1.75 9.76
CA VAL A 142 24.66 2.49 9.61
C VAL A 142 24.60 3.34 8.34
N GLN A 143 24.73 4.65 8.48
CA GLN A 143 24.72 5.60 7.37
C GLN A 143 26.09 6.27 7.21
N SER A 144 26.42 6.73 6.00
CA SER A 144 27.63 7.53 5.78
C SER A 144 27.56 8.86 6.55
N PRO A 145 28.71 9.45 6.93
CA PRO A 145 28.74 10.76 7.61
C PRO A 145 27.95 11.85 6.88
N THR A 146 28.05 11.90 5.56
CA THR A 146 27.32 12.86 4.71
C THR A 146 25.79 12.67 4.83
N VAL A 147 25.31 11.42 4.88
CA VAL A 147 23.89 11.14 5.07
C VAL A 147 23.43 11.55 6.46
N VAL A 148 24.21 11.21 7.50
CA VAL A 148 23.90 11.62 8.88
C VAL A 148 23.80 13.14 8.99
N GLU A 149 24.75 13.88 8.39
CA GLU A 149 24.73 15.34 8.41
C GLU A 149 23.49 15.88 7.68
N ARG A 150 23.18 15.37 6.48
CA ARG A 150 21.96 15.73 5.71
C ARG A 150 20.68 15.56 6.53
N LEU A 151 20.57 14.44 7.25
CA LEU A 151 19.37 14.13 8.04
C LEU A 151 19.10 15.14 9.16
N LYS A 152 20.10 15.89 9.64
CA LYS A 152 19.91 16.92 10.65
C LYS A 152 19.08 18.10 10.16
N TYR A 153 19.15 18.42 8.87
CA TYR A 153 18.42 19.53 8.25
C TYR A 153 16.98 19.15 7.87
N ILE A 154 16.66 17.86 7.78
CA ILE A 154 15.32 17.42 7.36
C ILE A 154 14.37 17.44 8.56
N LYS A 155 13.41 18.36 8.56
CA LYS A 155 12.39 18.49 9.61
C LYS A 155 11.28 17.45 9.46
N PRO A 156 10.48 17.18 10.52
CA PRO A 156 9.30 16.33 10.43
C PRO A 156 8.42 16.63 9.21
N GLY A 157 8.02 15.60 8.48
CA GLY A 157 7.22 15.72 7.25
C GLY A 157 7.97 16.10 5.98
N GLN A 158 9.22 16.58 6.10
CA GLN A 158 10.09 16.91 4.95
C GLN A 158 10.85 15.68 4.41
N ASN A 159 11.41 15.85 3.22
CA ASN A 159 12.34 14.93 2.58
C ASN A 159 13.57 15.67 2.07
N ALA A 160 14.55 14.98 1.48
CA ALA A 160 15.78 15.58 0.99
C ALA A 160 15.60 16.62 -0.14
N PHE A 161 14.44 16.70 -0.78
CA PHE A 161 14.15 17.69 -1.83
C PHE A 161 13.35 18.88 -1.33
N THR A 162 12.69 18.76 -0.18
CA THR A 162 11.86 19.82 0.42
C THR A 162 12.51 20.49 1.61
N ALA A 163 13.60 19.91 2.13
CA ALA A 163 14.38 20.51 3.21
C ALA A 163 15.31 21.57 2.66
N ASP A 164 15.60 22.59 3.48
CA ASP A 164 16.58 23.63 3.20
C ASP A 164 17.99 23.07 3.52
N LEU A 165 18.63 22.48 2.51
CA LEU A 165 19.93 21.83 2.63
C LEU A 165 21.04 22.76 2.14
N PRO A 166 22.21 22.78 2.82
CA PRO A 166 23.44 23.34 2.26
C PRO A 166 23.77 22.70 0.90
N GLU A 167 24.42 23.46 0.02
CA GLU A 167 24.71 23.03 -1.34
C GLU A 167 25.49 21.70 -1.40
N GLU A 168 26.48 21.54 -0.51
CA GLU A 168 27.30 20.33 -0.40
C GLU A 168 26.53 19.09 0.08
N LEU A 169 25.34 19.28 0.67
CA LEU A 169 24.45 18.19 1.14
C LEU A 169 23.27 17.91 0.21
N MET A 170 23.09 18.69 -0.85
CA MET A 170 22.03 18.47 -1.82
C MET A 170 22.21 17.14 -2.55
N LEU A 171 21.08 16.55 -2.94
CA LEU A 171 21.08 15.34 -3.76
C LEU A 171 21.24 15.70 -5.24
N ASN A 172 22.33 15.23 -5.87
CA ASN A 172 22.53 15.37 -7.29
C ASN A 172 21.93 14.16 -8.03
N VAL A 173 20.61 14.06 -8.04
CA VAL A 173 19.88 12.97 -8.72
C VAL A 173 19.04 13.57 -9.85
N LYS A 174 19.53 13.47 -11.09
CA LYS A 174 18.82 13.97 -12.27
C LYS A 174 17.59 13.11 -12.56
N GLY A 175 16.42 13.77 -12.66
CA GLY A 175 15.19 13.14 -13.15
C GLY A 175 14.43 12.26 -12.14
N ALA A 176 14.92 12.08 -10.93
CA ALA A 176 14.22 11.28 -9.92
C ALA A 176 13.16 12.11 -9.20
N LYS A 177 11.89 11.83 -9.47
CA LYS A 177 10.73 12.34 -8.70
C LYS A 177 10.45 11.46 -7.47
N ILE A 178 11.49 11.04 -6.74
CA ILE A 178 11.34 10.14 -5.58
C ILE A 178 11.13 10.98 -4.33
N SER A 179 9.87 11.29 -4.03
CA SER A 179 9.48 12.07 -2.83
C SER A 179 9.76 11.35 -1.49
N GLN A 180 10.21 10.10 -1.54
CA GLN A 180 10.44 9.28 -0.34
C GLN A 180 11.90 9.30 0.16
N ILE A 181 12.85 9.84 -0.62
CA ILE A 181 14.27 9.84 -0.23
C ILE A 181 14.46 10.67 1.05
N TYR A 182 14.96 10.00 2.09
CA TYR A 182 15.20 10.57 3.42
C TYR A 182 13.98 11.31 4.00
N LYS A 183 12.77 10.82 3.72
CA LYS A 183 11.58 11.44 4.26
C LYS A 183 11.47 11.16 5.76
N ARG A 184 11.49 12.23 6.57
CA ARG A 184 11.25 12.14 8.01
C ARG A 184 9.75 12.03 8.28
N LEU A 185 9.37 11.11 9.15
CA LEU A 185 7.98 10.98 9.59
C LEU A 185 7.53 12.27 10.30
N ASP A 186 6.27 12.62 10.12
CA ASP A 186 5.57 13.61 10.93
C ASP A 186 5.04 12.88 12.17
N PRO A 187 5.51 13.20 13.38
CA PRO A 187 5.16 12.44 14.58
C PRO A 187 3.66 12.49 14.88
N ASP A 188 2.96 13.53 14.46
CA ASP A 188 1.55 13.76 14.78
C ASP A 188 0.60 13.24 13.70
N LYS A 189 1.12 12.45 12.73
CA LYS A 189 0.35 11.82 11.66
C LYS A 189 0.68 10.35 11.52
N PRO A 190 -0.20 9.54 10.90
CA PRO A 190 0.16 8.21 10.44
C PRO A 190 1.38 8.26 9.51
N SER A 191 2.24 7.24 9.57
CA SER A 191 3.37 7.14 8.64
C SER A 191 2.88 7.06 7.19
N TYR A 192 3.69 7.51 6.25
CA TYR A 192 3.49 7.09 4.86
C TYR A 192 3.87 5.60 4.70
N THR A 193 3.50 4.98 3.58
CA THR A 193 3.95 3.61 3.30
C THR A 193 5.46 3.61 3.13
N VAL A 194 6.18 2.96 4.05
CA VAL A 194 7.63 2.77 3.98
C VAL A 194 7.92 1.69 2.95
N THR A 195 8.88 1.94 2.07
CA THR A 195 9.30 1.04 0.98
C THR A 195 10.76 0.66 1.17
#